data_9c71b8508cc74ba73bb438bd054150d8
#
_entry.id   9c71b8508cc74ba73bb438bd054150d8
#
_cell.length_a   1.000
_cell.length_b   1.000
_cell.length_c   1.000
_cell.angle_alpha   90.00
_cell.angle_beta   90.00
_cell.angle_gamma   90.00
#
_symmetry.space_group_name_H-M   'P 1'
#
loop_
_entity.id
_entity.type
_entity.pdbx_description
1 polymer ?
#
loop_
_entity_poly.entity_id
_entity_poly.type
_entity_poly.pdbx_seq_one_letter_code
_entity_poly.pdbx_strand_id
1 'polypeptide(L)'
;MTRAYGRVVAVLLITASACATIGTHAAEKKEDPRKAVIERSRVWSPTDIASKDLKTGPTGPGAFQFRETVTCKYLDKKLSGNSPKFACVIGEDDEVKVKFGGNNGEVYGEVLATRLLWALGFSADRMYPVNVICKGCPEEFLGIERPNDESRFDPAVIERKMDGHEWGNKGWSWKELDQIEGERAAPRAHRDALKLLAVFMQHSDSKPQQQRIVCESKAKWPDPSTCDDPFLMISDLGLTFGRATRSNANEPSGVNFKAWAEMPVWKGDEKCVGNLPKSFSGTLSEPEISEAGRKFLADLLMQLSDRQLTDLFEAGRVRLRLRSPGVVDSGFATSADWVDAFKAKRDQIVQRRCA
;
A
#
# COMPACT_ATOMS: atom_id res chain seq x y z
N MET A 1 -91.17 50.08 49.31
CA MET A 1 -90.55 50.87 48.27
C MET A 1 -89.07 50.97 48.59
N THR A 2 -88.24 50.13 48.02
CA THR A 2 -86.78 50.30 48.13
C THR A 2 -86.16 49.57 46.92
N ARG A 3 -85.55 50.37 46.08
CA ARG A 3 -84.79 49.89 44.87
C ARG A 3 -83.44 49.35 45.29
N ALA A 4 -83.15 48.16 44.87
CA ALA A 4 -81.81 47.54 44.97
C ALA A 4 -81.02 47.82 43.67
N TYR A 5 -79.84 48.39 43.82
CA TYR A 5 -78.89 48.59 42.72
C TYR A 5 -77.94 47.38 42.67
N GLY A 6 -78.02 46.60 41.57
CA GLY A 6 -77.05 45.55 41.32
C GLY A 6 -75.78 46.14 40.70
N ARG A 7 -74.63 45.78 41.26
CA ARG A 7 -73.31 46.09 40.72
C ARG A 7 -72.93 44.89 39.78
N VAL A 8 -72.67 45.20 38.55
CA VAL A 8 -72.08 44.28 37.58
C VAL A 8 -70.56 44.35 37.75
N VAL A 9 -69.96 43.25 38.12
CA VAL A 9 -68.47 43.05 38.11
C VAL A 9 -68.09 42.44 36.79
N ALA A 10 -67.36 43.15 35.97
CA ALA A 10 -66.76 42.62 34.75
C ALA A 10 -65.47 41.94 35.09
N VAL A 11 -65.43 40.62 34.88
CA VAL A 11 -64.19 39.82 34.99
C VAL A 11 -63.49 39.84 33.62
N LEU A 12 -62.35 40.51 33.56
CA LEU A 12 -61.44 40.45 32.41
C LEU A 12 -60.64 39.14 32.47
N LEU A 13 -60.96 38.22 31.56
CA LEU A 13 -60.11 37.04 31.32
C LEU A 13 -58.93 37.45 30.42
N ILE A 14 -57.73 37.53 30.98
CA ILE A 14 -56.48 37.67 30.23
C ILE A 14 -56.05 36.26 29.80
N THR A 15 -56.21 35.94 28.53
CA THR A 15 -55.65 34.72 27.94
C THR A 15 -54.17 34.98 27.61
N ALA A 16 -53.29 34.47 28.43
CA ALA A 16 -51.85 34.40 28.11
C ALA A 16 -51.59 33.36 27.03
N SER A 17 -51.35 33.83 25.80
CA SER A 17 -50.95 32.99 24.68
C SER A 17 -49.46 32.63 24.87
N ALA A 18 -49.19 31.44 25.41
CA ALA A 18 -47.83 30.88 25.48
C ALA A 18 -47.39 30.46 24.07
N CYS A 19 -46.55 31.30 23.44
CA CYS A 19 -45.87 30.96 22.19
C CYS A 19 -44.79 29.92 22.54
N ALA A 20 -45.12 28.61 22.38
CA ALA A 20 -44.10 27.55 22.49
C ALA A 20 -43.24 27.60 21.22
N THR A 21 -42.05 28.18 21.35
CA THR A 21 -40.98 27.99 20.35
C THR A 21 -40.56 26.55 20.36
N ILE A 22 -41.06 25.78 19.40
CA ILE A 22 -40.54 24.44 19.08
C ILE A 22 -39.15 24.66 18.50
N GLY A 23 -38.14 24.58 19.36
CA GLY A 23 -36.76 24.49 18.95
C GLY A 23 -36.58 23.15 18.20
N THR A 24 -36.55 23.20 16.90
CA THR A 24 -36.04 22.08 16.10
C THR A 24 -34.56 21.93 16.39
N HIS A 25 -34.23 21.12 17.39
CA HIS A 25 -32.89 20.57 17.47
C HIS A 25 -32.72 19.69 16.22
N ALA A 26 -32.10 20.28 15.18
CA ALA A 26 -31.52 19.45 14.11
C ALA A 26 -30.56 18.48 14.80
N ALA A 27 -30.91 17.21 14.80
CA ALA A 27 -30.01 16.18 15.29
C ALA A 27 -28.71 16.32 14.49
N GLU A 28 -27.65 16.74 15.14
CA GLU A 28 -26.30 16.78 14.57
C GLU A 28 -26.03 15.37 14.02
N LYS A 29 -25.95 15.26 12.71
CA LYS A 29 -25.69 13.98 12.04
C LYS A 29 -24.29 13.56 12.49
N LYS A 30 -24.21 12.61 13.39
CA LYS A 30 -22.93 12.08 13.91
C LYS A 30 -22.10 11.67 12.71
N GLU A 31 -21.03 12.42 12.45
CA GLU A 31 -20.13 12.16 11.32
C GLU A 31 -19.58 10.74 11.43
N ASP A 32 -19.54 10.01 10.30
CA ASP A 32 -18.93 8.67 10.26
C ASP A 32 -17.44 8.80 10.60
N PRO A 33 -16.97 8.23 11.73
CA PRO A 33 -15.58 8.36 12.16
C PRO A 33 -14.59 7.89 11.08
N ARG A 34 -14.96 6.89 10.28
CA ARG A 34 -14.14 6.39 9.17
C ARG A 34 -14.00 7.44 8.06
N LYS A 35 -15.11 8.04 7.67
CA LYS A 35 -15.11 9.09 6.67
C LYS A 35 -14.22 10.24 7.11
N ALA A 36 -14.38 10.72 8.33
CA ALA A 36 -13.59 11.80 8.89
C ALA A 36 -12.07 11.49 8.95
N VAL A 37 -11.69 10.24 9.22
CA VAL A 37 -10.29 9.81 9.19
C VAL A 37 -9.76 9.80 7.76
N ILE A 38 -10.50 9.22 6.81
CA ILE A 38 -10.08 9.15 5.40
C ILE A 38 -9.97 10.55 4.80
N GLU A 39 -10.93 11.44 5.04
CA GLU A 39 -10.94 12.80 4.51
C GLU A 39 -9.69 13.60 4.87
N ARG A 40 -9.14 13.41 6.07
CA ARG A 40 -7.91 14.11 6.50
C ARG A 40 -6.63 13.31 6.28
N SER A 41 -6.71 12.10 5.71
CA SER A 41 -5.54 11.25 5.50
C SER A 41 -4.59 11.82 4.47
N ARG A 42 -3.30 11.65 4.73
CA ARG A 42 -2.25 11.83 3.73
C ARG A 42 -2.08 10.55 2.91
N VAL A 43 -1.57 10.69 1.69
CA VAL A 43 -1.17 9.58 0.81
C VAL A 43 0.27 9.71 0.37
N TRP A 44 0.90 10.86 0.64
CA TRP A 44 2.25 11.19 0.24
C TRP A 44 2.90 12.13 1.25
N SER A 45 4.23 11.98 1.41
CA SER A 45 5.07 12.90 2.19
C SER A 45 6.32 13.25 1.42
N PRO A 46 6.82 14.51 1.53
CA PRO A 46 8.07 14.89 0.90
C PRO A 46 9.23 13.99 1.32
N THR A 47 10.09 13.66 0.36
CA THR A 47 11.28 12.84 0.59
C THR A 47 12.40 13.32 -0.30
N ASP A 48 13.65 13.20 0.15
CA ASP A 48 14.82 13.41 -0.67
C ASP A 48 15.11 12.16 -1.51
N ILE A 49 14.55 12.11 -2.72
CA ILE A 49 14.65 10.96 -3.63
C ILE A 49 16.11 10.71 -4.02
N ALA A 50 16.88 11.78 -4.26
CA ALA A 50 18.27 11.65 -4.72
C ALA A 50 19.18 10.97 -3.71
N SER A 51 18.90 11.10 -2.40
CA SER A 51 19.67 10.47 -1.33
C SER A 51 19.28 9.01 -1.03
N LYS A 52 18.21 8.48 -1.65
CA LYS A 52 17.73 7.13 -1.34
C LYS A 52 18.65 6.04 -1.89
N ASP A 53 19.11 5.15 -1.03
CA ASP A 53 19.78 3.90 -1.40
C ASP A 53 18.73 2.81 -1.66
N LEU A 54 18.43 2.56 -2.93
CA LEU A 54 17.41 1.57 -3.31
C LEU A 54 17.91 0.13 -3.20
N LYS A 55 19.20 -0.10 -3.04
CA LYS A 55 19.74 -1.44 -2.82
C LYS A 55 19.61 -1.87 -1.36
N THR A 56 20.03 -1.03 -0.44
CA THR A 56 19.89 -1.28 1.00
C THR A 56 18.43 -1.09 1.44
N GLY A 57 17.76 -0.01 1.00
CA GLY A 57 16.39 0.32 1.35
C GLY A 57 16.26 1.12 2.63
N PRO A 58 15.04 1.17 3.22
CA PRO A 58 14.81 1.92 4.45
C PRO A 58 15.73 1.49 5.57
N THR A 59 16.35 2.45 6.25
CA THR A 59 17.22 2.23 7.42
C THR A 59 16.45 2.52 8.72
N GLY A 60 17.06 2.20 9.86
CA GLY A 60 16.48 2.44 11.19
C GLY A 60 16.24 1.15 11.97
N PRO A 61 15.49 1.20 13.08
CA PRO A 61 15.23 0.03 13.92
C PRO A 61 14.62 -1.13 13.12
N GLY A 62 15.17 -2.33 13.31
CA GLY A 62 14.72 -3.54 12.63
C GLY A 62 15.03 -3.62 11.13
N ALA A 63 15.84 -2.71 10.57
CA ALA A 63 16.32 -2.79 9.20
C ALA A 63 17.38 -3.90 9.04
N PHE A 64 17.48 -4.44 7.82
CA PHE A 64 18.49 -5.42 7.44
C PHE A 64 19.29 -4.91 6.25
N GLN A 65 20.54 -5.36 6.15
CA GLN A 65 21.36 -5.12 4.96
C GLN A 65 20.91 -6.01 3.79
N PHE A 66 21.22 -5.58 2.59
CA PHE A 66 20.92 -6.38 1.40
C PHE A 66 21.63 -7.75 1.49
N ARG A 67 20.83 -8.84 1.42
CA ARG A 67 21.27 -10.23 1.53
C ARG A 67 21.99 -10.58 2.84
N GLU A 68 21.72 -9.85 3.90
CA GLU A 68 22.15 -10.22 5.24
C GLU A 68 21.66 -11.64 5.59
N THR A 69 22.49 -12.40 6.29
CA THR A 69 22.07 -13.71 6.79
C THR A 69 21.46 -13.53 8.18
N VAL A 70 20.17 -13.83 8.28
CA VAL A 70 19.39 -13.69 9.51
C VAL A 70 19.05 -15.06 10.05
N THR A 71 19.40 -15.30 11.30
CA THR A 71 18.99 -16.52 12.03
C THR A 71 17.78 -16.23 12.88
N CYS A 72 16.74 -17.06 12.77
CA CYS A 72 15.52 -16.93 13.57
C CYS A 72 14.97 -18.29 13.99
N LYS A 73 14.13 -18.31 15.02
CA LYS A 73 13.43 -19.50 15.51
C LYS A 73 12.00 -19.53 14.97
N TYR A 74 11.59 -20.65 14.42
CA TYR A 74 10.21 -20.83 13.93
C TYR A 74 9.19 -20.53 15.01
N LEU A 75 8.14 -19.79 14.61
CA LEU A 75 6.97 -19.54 15.44
C LEU A 75 5.75 -20.20 14.77
N ASP A 76 5.14 -21.14 15.47
CA ASP A 76 3.90 -21.77 14.99
C ASP A 76 2.73 -20.79 15.09
N LYS A 77 2.62 -19.99 14.03
CA LYS A 77 1.58 -18.96 13.89
C LYS A 77 0.99 -19.03 12.51
N LYS A 78 -0.32 -19.22 12.43
CA LYS A 78 -1.04 -19.22 11.16
C LYS A 78 -1.02 -17.81 10.54
N LEU A 79 -0.45 -17.69 9.35
CA LEU A 79 -0.44 -16.47 8.55
C LEU A 79 -1.51 -16.55 7.45
N SER A 80 -2.12 -15.40 7.13
CA SER A 80 -3.12 -15.30 6.06
C SER A 80 -2.47 -15.29 4.66
N GLY A 81 -3.24 -15.67 3.63
CA GLY A 81 -2.81 -15.68 2.23
C GLY A 81 -2.12 -17.00 1.82
N ASN A 82 -1.90 -17.18 0.51
CA ASN A 82 -1.51 -18.46 -0.10
C ASN A 82 -0.03 -18.56 -0.48
N SER A 83 0.72 -17.45 -0.46
CA SER A 83 2.15 -17.48 -0.78
C SER A 83 2.97 -18.18 0.31
N PRO A 84 4.05 -18.89 -0.04
CA PRO A 84 4.94 -19.52 0.91
C PRO A 84 5.51 -18.51 1.91
N LYS A 85 5.20 -18.70 3.20
CA LYS A 85 5.64 -17.83 4.29
C LYS A 85 5.50 -18.50 5.64
N PHE A 86 6.26 -18.01 6.62
CA PHE A 86 6.16 -18.42 8.01
C PHE A 86 6.45 -17.24 8.96
N ALA A 87 6.05 -17.39 10.22
CA ALA A 87 6.43 -16.50 11.30
C ALA A 87 7.72 -17.00 11.95
N CYS A 88 8.58 -16.07 12.36
CA CYS A 88 9.87 -16.37 12.94
C CYS A 88 10.21 -15.34 14.02
N VAL A 89 10.97 -15.72 15.02
CA VAL A 89 11.45 -14.82 16.08
C VAL A 89 12.96 -14.67 15.98
N ILE A 90 13.42 -13.43 15.85
CA ILE A 90 14.83 -13.06 15.85
C ILE A 90 15.18 -12.62 17.28
N GLY A 91 16.27 -13.17 17.83
CA GLY A 91 16.60 -12.92 19.25
C GLY A 91 15.56 -13.47 20.21
N GLU A 92 15.09 -12.66 21.16
CA GLU A 92 14.19 -13.06 22.22
C GLU A 92 12.71 -12.79 21.88
N ASP A 93 12.39 -11.66 21.21
CA ASP A 93 11.02 -11.17 21.06
C ASP A 93 10.72 -10.48 19.72
N ASP A 94 11.67 -10.41 18.79
CA ASP A 94 11.49 -9.75 17.52
C ASP A 94 10.77 -10.67 16.51
N GLU A 95 9.45 -10.65 16.55
CA GLU A 95 8.62 -11.43 15.62
C GLU A 95 8.62 -10.82 14.22
N VAL A 96 8.93 -11.64 13.22
CA VAL A 96 8.93 -11.25 11.81
C VAL A 96 8.14 -12.23 10.94
N LYS A 97 7.66 -11.74 9.81
CA LYS A 97 7.11 -12.55 8.74
C LYS A 97 8.18 -12.76 7.67
N VAL A 98 8.46 -14.02 7.36
CA VAL A 98 9.39 -14.43 6.30
C VAL A 98 8.57 -14.95 5.13
N LYS A 99 8.75 -14.37 3.93
CA LYS A 99 8.28 -14.90 2.66
C LYS A 99 9.48 -15.52 1.93
N PHE A 100 9.29 -16.66 1.26
CA PHE A 100 10.41 -17.40 0.68
C PHE A 100 10.04 -18.15 -0.60
N GLY A 101 11.06 -18.62 -1.28
CA GLY A 101 10.96 -19.53 -2.43
C GLY A 101 11.16 -18.83 -3.78
N GLY A 102 11.95 -19.47 -4.64
CA GLY A 102 12.31 -18.93 -5.95
C GLY A 102 11.15 -18.76 -6.92
N ASN A 103 10.07 -19.52 -6.74
CA ASN A 103 8.84 -19.42 -7.52
C ASN A 103 7.78 -18.51 -6.87
N ASN A 104 8.11 -17.87 -5.73
CA ASN A 104 7.21 -16.97 -5.04
C ASN A 104 7.43 -15.53 -5.52
N GLY A 105 6.53 -15.01 -6.36
CA GLY A 105 6.60 -13.65 -6.90
C GLY A 105 6.73 -12.54 -5.88
N GLU A 106 6.19 -12.76 -4.69
CA GLU A 106 6.20 -11.77 -3.62
C GLU A 106 7.62 -11.48 -3.12
N VAL A 107 8.56 -12.45 -3.18
CA VAL A 107 9.96 -12.22 -2.76
C VAL A 107 10.75 -11.32 -3.71
N TYR A 108 10.21 -11.00 -4.87
CA TYR A 108 10.81 -10.13 -5.88
C TYR A 108 9.98 -8.84 -6.07
N GLY A 109 8.74 -8.98 -6.52
CA GLY A 109 7.85 -7.86 -6.85
C GLY A 109 7.56 -6.94 -5.67
N GLU A 110 7.38 -7.51 -4.49
CA GLU A 110 7.08 -6.72 -3.30
C GLU A 110 8.29 -5.88 -2.84
N VAL A 111 9.51 -6.40 -2.99
CA VAL A 111 10.72 -5.61 -2.73
C VAL A 111 10.82 -4.43 -3.70
N LEU A 112 10.59 -4.65 -5.00
CA LEU A 112 10.60 -3.59 -6.00
C LEU A 112 9.56 -2.52 -5.68
N ALA A 113 8.32 -2.94 -5.45
CA ALA A 113 7.20 -2.02 -5.26
C ALA A 113 7.33 -1.22 -3.97
N THR A 114 7.65 -1.86 -2.84
CA THR A 114 7.76 -1.17 -1.55
C THR A 114 8.94 -0.18 -1.53
N ARG A 115 10.06 -0.52 -2.16
CA ARG A 115 11.19 0.40 -2.30
C ARG A 115 10.88 1.58 -3.19
N LEU A 116 10.16 1.35 -4.29
CA LEU A 116 9.75 2.44 -5.19
C LEU A 116 8.77 3.39 -4.48
N LEU A 117 7.76 2.86 -3.78
CA LEU A 117 6.85 3.69 -2.99
C LEU A 117 7.62 4.51 -1.95
N TRP A 118 8.47 3.87 -1.15
CA TRP A 118 9.29 4.54 -0.14
C TRP A 118 10.17 5.65 -0.72
N ALA A 119 10.85 5.38 -1.84
CA ALA A 119 11.71 6.38 -2.48
C ALA A 119 10.94 7.60 -2.96
N LEU A 120 9.73 7.39 -3.46
CA LEU A 120 8.87 8.44 -3.99
C LEU A 120 8.00 9.14 -2.94
N GLY A 121 8.08 8.75 -1.65
CA GLY A 121 7.34 9.38 -0.56
C GLY A 121 5.93 8.84 -0.33
N PHE A 122 5.56 7.74 -0.98
CA PHE A 122 4.38 6.97 -0.66
C PHE A 122 4.72 5.90 0.37
N SER A 123 3.73 5.38 1.09
CA SER A 123 3.98 4.46 2.18
C SER A 123 3.55 3.03 1.90
N ALA A 124 4.40 2.11 2.33
CA ALA A 124 4.19 0.67 2.31
C ALA A 124 4.91 0.01 3.48
N ASP A 125 4.62 -1.26 3.74
CA ASP A 125 5.46 -2.07 4.62
C ASP A 125 6.88 -2.19 4.02
N ARG A 126 7.88 -2.42 4.86
CA ARG A 126 9.29 -2.48 4.45
C ARG A 126 9.70 -3.93 4.17
N MET A 127 10.18 -4.18 2.97
CA MET A 127 10.61 -5.52 2.54
C MET A 127 12.12 -5.59 2.40
N TYR A 128 12.74 -6.51 3.14
CA TYR A 128 14.20 -6.69 3.14
C TYR A 128 14.57 -8.04 2.52
N PRO A 129 15.26 -8.04 1.36
CA PRO A 129 15.80 -9.27 0.77
C PRO A 129 16.99 -9.77 1.59
N VAL A 130 16.82 -10.91 2.23
CA VAL A 130 17.76 -11.53 3.16
C VAL A 130 17.96 -13.02 2.82
N ASN A 131 18.96 -13.65 3.46
CA ASN A 131 19.09 -15.09 3.55
C ASN A 131 18.64 -15.51 4.95
N VAL A 132 17.73 -16.47 5.08
CA VAL A 132 17.21 -16.87 6.38
C VAL A 132 17.71 -18.24 6.78
N ILE A 133 18.23 -18.35 8.00
CA ILE A 133 18.50 -19.62 8.69
C ILE A 133 17.41 -19.79 9.74
N CYS A 134 16.52 -20.73 9.51
CA CYS A 134 15.40 -21.01 10.41
C CYS A 134 15.71 -22.21 11.28
N LYS A 135 15.63 -22.04 12.59
CA LYS A 135 15.71 -23.12 13.58
C LYS A 135 14.33 -23.66 13.90
N GLY A 136 14.14 -24.99 13.82
CA GLY A 136 12.87 -25.64 14.11
C GLY A 136 11.78 -25.44 13.06
N CYS A 137 12.09 -25.00 11.86
CA CYS A 137 11.12 -24.90 10.78
C CYS A 137 10.58 -26.28 10.35
N PRO A 138 9.26 -26.40 10.02
CA PRO A 138 8.67 -27.67 9.54
C PRO A 138 9.33 -28.17 8.23
N GLU A 139 9.49 -29.48 8.11
CA GLU A 139 10.13 -30.12 6.93
C GLU A 139 9.38 -29.90 5.64
N GLU A 140 8.06 -29.86 5.71
CA GLU A 140 7.16 -29.61 4.58
C GLU A 140 7.45 -28.32 3.81
N PHE A 141 8.12 -27.33 4.44
CA PHE A 141 8.49 -26.08 3.77
C PHE A 141 9.60 -26.27 2.73
N LEU A 142 10.37 -27.33 2.81
CA LEU A 142 11.53 -27.53 1.96
C LEU A 142 11.42 -28.75 1.05
N GLY A 143 10.63 -29.75 1.44
CA GLY A 143 10.58 -31.05 0.74
C GLY A 143 11.90 -31.81 0.71
N ILE A 144 12.83 -31.52 1.64
CA ILE A 144 14.15 -32.13 1.78
C ILE A 144 14.42 -32.48 3.25
N GLU A 145 15.19 -33.56 3.49
CA GLU A 145 15.67 -33.91 4.81
C GLU A 145 16.56 -32.80 5.40
N ARG A 146 16.40 -32.56 6.70
CA ARG A 146 17.10 -31.50 7.42
C ARG A 146 18.40 -32.00 8.02
N PRO A 147 19.56 -31.44 7.69
CA PRO A 147 20.71 -31.52 8.56
C PRO A 147 20.56 -30.52 9.72
N ASN A 148 20.67 -31.01 10.96
CA ASN A 148 20.86 -30.20 12.19
C ASN A 148 19.74 -29.21 12.60
N ASP A 149 18.48 -29.56 12.50
CA ASP A 149 17.35 -28.69 12.86
C ASP A 149 17.37 -27.26 12.27
N GLU A 150 18.19 -27.03 11.27
CA GLU A 150 18.32 -25.75 10.59
C GLU A 150 17.89 -25.85 9.14
N SER A 151 17.00 -24.97 8.72
CA SER A 151 16.56 -24.82 7.34
C SER A 151 17.03 -23.50 6.76
N ARG A 152 17.54 -23.51 5.51
CA ARG A 152 18.03 -22.32 4.81
C ARG A 152 17.07 -21.91 3.72
N PHE A 153 16.76 -20.61 3.67
CA PHE A 153 15.86 -20.00 2.68
C PHE A 153 16.59 -18.88 1.94
N ASP A 154 16.87 -19.11 0.65
CA ASP A 154 17.38 -18.13 -0.31
C ASP A 154 16.79 -18.46 -1.69
N PRO A 155 15.96 -17.61 -2.28
CA PRO A 155 15.61 -16.27 -1.83
C PRO A 155 14.57 -16.24 -0.69
N ALA A 156 14.75 -15.29 0.21
CA ALA A 156 13.79 -14.95 1.24
C ALA A 156 13.71 -13.43 1.43
N VAL A 157 12.61 -12.96 1.99
CA VAL A 157 12.43 -11.57 2.42
C VAL A 157 11.82 -11.53 3.82
N ILE A 158 12.24 -10.55 4.60
CA ILE A 158 11.60 -10.22 5.88
C ILE A 158 10.74 -8.98 5.70
N GLU A 159 9.48 -9.10 6.13
CA GLU A 159 8.54 -7.99 6.16
C GLU A 159 8.59 -7.29 7.51
N ARG A 160 8.76 -5.98 7.48
CA ARG A 160 8.60 -5.08 8.62
C ARG A 160 7.42 -4.17 8.39
N LYS A 161 6.54 -4.11 9.36
CA LYS A 161 5.42 -3.18 9.32
C LYS A 161 5.89 -1.73 9.24
N MET A 162 5.10 -0.88 8.59
CA MET A 162 5.27 0.56 8.69
C MET A 162 5.16 1.00 10.16
N ASP A 163 6.01 1.96 10.55
CA ASP A 163 5.96 2.53 11.91
C ASP A 163 4.63 3.26 12.13
N GLY A 164 4.13 3.22 13.36
CA GLY A 164 2.82 3.74 13.72
C GLY A 164 1.86 2.62 14.11
N HIS A 165 0.57 2.94 14.12
CA HIS A 165 -0.44 1.94 14.41
C HIS A 165 -1.52 1.88 13.34
N GLU A 166 -2.02 0.70 13.12
CA GLU A 166 -3.13 0.48 12.22
C GLU A 166 -4.45 0.98 12.85
N TRP A 167 -5.13 1.91 12.17
CA TRP A 167 -6.41 2.41 12.61
C TRP A 167 -7.55 1.55 12.06
N GLY A 168 -8.39 1.06 12.97
CA GLY A 168 -9.50 0.18 12.62
C GLY A 168 -9.03 -1.20 12.12
N ASN A 169 -9.98 -2.00 11.66
CA ASN A 169 -9.73 -3.38 11.19
C ASN A 169 -10.02 -3.57 9.69
N LYS A 170 -10.35 -2.48 8.99
CA LYS A 170 -10.66 -2.49 7.55
C LYS A 170 -9.68 -1.59 6.82
N GLY A 171 -9.04 -2.13 5.80
CA GLY A 171 -8.26 -1.35 4.87
C GLY A 171 -9.11 -0.30 4.13
N TRP A 172 -8.47 0.72 3.58
CA TRP A 172 -9.14 1.69 2.72
C TRP A 172 -9.34 1.12 1.31
N SER A 173 -10.31 1.65 0.57
CA SER A 173 -10.55 1.27 -0.82
C SER A 173 -10.16 2.40 -1.78
N TRP A 174 -9.78 2.07 -3.00
CA TRP A 174 -9.43 3.06 -4.03
C TRP A 174 -10.58 4.03 -4.34
N LYS A 175 -11.84 3.59 -4.15
CA LYS A 175 -13.01 4.47 -4.28
C LYS A 175 -13.10 5.52 -3.18
N GLU A 176 -12.58 5.24 -1.99
CA GLU A 176 -12.56 6.22 -0.90
C GLU A 176 -11.57 7.35 -1.19
N LEU A 177 -10.51 7.11 -1.99
CA LEU A 177 -9.64 8.19 -2.46
C LEU A 177 -10.38 9.21 -3.33
N ASP A 178 -11.33 8.75 -4.14
CA ASP A 178 -12.11 9.63 -5.01
C ASP A 178 -13.13 10.47 -4.24
N GLN A 179 -13.55 9.99 -3.07
CA GLN A 179 -14.50 10.65 -2.19
C GLN A 179 -13.86 11.63 -1.20
N ILE A 180 -12.53 11.74 -1.20
CA ILE A 180 -11.81 12.66 -0.32
C ILE A 180 -12.06 14.10 -0.80
N GLU A 181 -12.75 14.88 0.02
CA GLU A 181 -13.06 16.29 -0.20
C GLU A 181 -12.75 17.09 1.07
N GLY A 182 -12.21 18.29 0.94
CA GLY A 182 -11.94 19.17 2.07
C GLY A 182 -10.55 19.80 2.05
N GLU A 183 -10.38 20.88 2.77
CA GLU A 183 -9.13 21.66 2.80
C GLU A 183 -7.93 20.90 3.39
N ARG A 184 -8.19 19.91 4.26
CA ARG A 184 -7.15 19.08 4.89
C ARG A 184 -6.95 17.74 4.20
N ALA A 185 -7.71 17.46 3.15
CA ALA A 185 -7.62 16.23 2.39
C ALA A 185 -6.32 16.16 1.59
N ALA A 186 -5.85 14.94 1.31
CA ALA A 186 -4.74 14.75 0.37
C ALA A 186 -5.08 15.41 -0.97
N PRO A 187 -4.21 16.28 -1.52
CA PRO A 187 -4.44 16.91 -2.82
C PRO A 187 -4.77 15.89 -3.91
N ARG A 188 -5.65 16.23 -4.84
CA ARG A 188 -6.00 15.34 -5.97
C ARG A 188 -4.76 14.89 -6.74
N ALA A 189 -3.76 15.77 -6.87
CA ALA A 189 -2.48 15.42 -7.51
C ALA A 189 -1.81 14.22 -6.83
N HIS A 190 -1.77 14.17 -5.49
CA HIS A 190 -1.15 13.07 -4.75
C HIS A 190 -1.96 11.77 -4.88
N ARG A 191 -3.28 11.87 -4.83
CA ARG A 191 -4.18 10.71 -4.94
C ARG A 191 -4.13 10.07 -6.33
N ASP A 192 -4.18 10.89 -7.36
CA ASP A 192 -4.09 10.42 -8.74
C ASP A 192 -2.68 9.91 -9.07
N ALA A 193 -1.63 10.51 -8.50
CA ALA A 193 -0.27 10.00 -8.62
C ALA A 193 -0.12 8.60 -7.97
N LEU A 194 -0.73 8.35 -6.81
CA LEU A 194 -0.73 7.02 -6.19
C LEU A 194 -1.45 5.98 -7.07
N LYS A 195 -2.59 6.36 -7.67
CA LYS A 195 -3.31 5.49 -8.62
C LYS A 195 -2.45 5.20 -9.87
N LEU A 196 -1.81 6.22 -10.42
CA LEU A 196 -0.97 6.07 -11.60
C LEU A 196 0.29 5.25 -11.29
N LEU A 197 0.87 5.39 -10.09
CA LEU A 197 1.98 4.55 -9.64
C LEU A 197 1.55 3.08 -9.50
N ALA A 198 0.35 2.82 -8.99
CA ALA A 198 -0.21 1.46 -8.96
C ALA A 198 -0.41 0.87 -10.37
N VAL A 199 -0.85 1.69 -11.34
CA VAL A 199 -0.89 1.31 -12.77
C VAL A 199 0.50 1.00 -13.30
N PHE A 200 1.48 1.88 -13.04
CA PHE A 200 2.86 1.73 -13.48
C PHE A 200 3.47 0.41 -13.01
N MET A 201 3.26 0.07 -11.75
CA MET A 201 3.73 -1.19 -11.15
C MET A 201 2.85 -2.40 -11.51
N GLN A 202 1.68 -2.18 -12.13
CA GLN A 202 0.65 -3.21 -12.35
C GLN A 202 0.19 -3.88 -11.05
N HIS A 203 -0.15 -3.08 -10.02
CA HIS A 203 -0.67 -3.58 -8.75
C HIS A 203 -2.07 -4.19 -8.92
N SER A 204 -2.10 -5.47 -9.25
CA SER A 204 -3.33 -6.16 -9.67
C SER A 204 -4.16 -6.72 -8.50
N ASP A 205 -3.59 -6.97 -7.32
CA ASP A 205 -4.32 -7.39 -6.11
C ASP A 205 -4.63 -6.18 -5.20
N SER A 206 -5.28 -5.17 -5.77
CA SER A 206 -5.56 -3.87 -5.16
C SER A 206 -6.85 -3.85 -4.31
N LYS A 207 -7.18 -4.96 -3.63
CA LYS A 207 -8.35 -5.04 -2.74
C LYS A 207 -8.12 -4.32 -1.40
N PRO A 208 -9.17 -3.88 -0.68
CA PRO A 208 -9.02 -3.14 0.58
C PRO A 208 -8.20 -3.87 1.65
N GLN A 209 -8.19 -5.21 1.64
CA GLN A 209 -7.40 -6.01 2.56
C GLN A 209 -5.88 -5.86 2.38
N GLN A 210 -5.44 -5.28 1.26
CA GLN A 210 -4.04 -4.99 0.97
C GLN A 210 -3.64 -3.55 1.33
N GLN A 211 -4.58 -2.75 1.84
CA GLN A 211 -4.35 -1.37 2.26
C GLN A 211 -4.58 -1.20 3.76
N ARG A 212 -3.94 -0.21 4.38
CA ARG A 212 -4.08 0.13 5.79
C ARG A 212 -4.16 1.64 5.97
N ILE A 213 -4.89 2.06 7.01
CA ILE A 213 -4.80 3.41 7.54
C ILE A 213 -3.83 3.33 8.72
N VAL A 214 -2.73 4.06 8.67
CA VAL A 214 -1.72 4.08 9.72
C VAL A 214 -1.70 5.47 10.34
N CYS A 215 -1.71 5.51 11.67
CA CYS A 215 -1.56 6.72 12.44
C CYS A 215 -0.09 6.85 12.83
N GLU A 216 0.58 7.86 12.31
CA GLU A 216 2.01 8.07 12.52
C GLU A 216 2.35 8.73 13.85
N SER A 217 1.35 9.14 14.64
CA SER A 217 1.57 9.78 15.95
C SER A 217 2.42 8.91 16.87
N LYS A 218 3.52 9.48 17.36
CA LYS A 218 4.43 8.86 18.34
C LYS A 218 3.88 8.90 19.77
N ALA A 219 2.75 9.54 20.01
CA ALA A 219 2.14 9.57 21.32
C ALA A 219 1.65 8.19 21.72
N LYS A 220 2.07 7.72 22.90
CA LYS A 220 1.48 6.54 23.51
C LYS A 220 -0.02 6.78 23.64
N TRP A 221 -0.78 6.14 22.86
CA TRP A 221 -2.21 5.96 22.68
C TRP A 221 -3.09 6.41 23.88
N PRO A 222 -3.81 7.52 23.78
CA PRO A 222 -4.92 7.76 24.70
C PRO A 222 -6.18 6.99 24.27
N ASP A 223 -6.45 6.86 22.99
CA ASP A 223 -7.65 6.23 22.47
C ASP A 223 -7.41 5.65 21.07
N PRO A 224 -7.55 4.31 20.86
CA PRO A 224 -7.42 3.67 19.54
C PRO A 224 -8.43 4.20 18.50
N SER A 225 -9.48 4.88 18.93
CA SER A 225 -10.46 5.49 18.03
C SER A 225 -9.99 6.81 17.42
N THR A 226 -8.96 7.45 18.02
CA THR A 226 -8.40 8.71 17.52
C THR A 226 -7.19 8.46 16.61
N CYS A 227 -7.11 9.19 15.53
CA CYS A 227 -5.99 9.17 14.62
C CYS A 227 -5.74 10.58 14.12
N ASP A 228 -4.79 11.27 14.74
CA ASP A 228 -4.58 12.71 14.47
C ASP A 228 -3.83 12.95 13.16
N ASP A 229 -3.01 12.02 12.73
CA ASP A 229 -2.20 12.10 11.52
C ASP A 229 -2.30 10.80 10.70
N PRO A 230 -3.45 10.54 10.05
CA PRO A 230 -3.66 9.32 9.30
C PRO A 230 -2.92 9.34 7.95
N PHE A 231 -2.30 8.23 7.64
CA PHE A 231 -1.65 7.96 6.36
C PHE A 231 -2.25 6.74 5.69
N LEU A 232 -2.61 6.85 4.41
CA LEU A 232 -3.11 5.72 3.62
C LEU A 232 -1.92 5.00 2.98
N MET A 233 -1.61 3.81 3.45
CA MET A 233 -0.51 2.99 2.96
C MET A 233 -0.99 1.72 2.26
N ILE A 234 -0.13 1.11 1.46
CA ILE A 234 -0.36 -0.18 0.84
C ILE A 234 0.52 -1.21 1.54
N SER A 235 -0.11 -2.23 2.16
CA SER A 235 0.59 -3.22 2.97
C SER A 235 1.03 -4.47 2.22
N ASP A 236 0.42 -4.76 1.06
CA ASP A 236 0.75 -5.95 0.27
C ASP A 236 0.85 -5.57 -1.21
N LEU A 237 2.04 -5.70 -1.76
CA LEU A 237 2.42 -5.36 -3.12
C LEU A 237 3.00 -6.57 -3.88
N GLY A 238 2.73 -7.76 -3.39
CA GLY A 238 3.32 -9.00 -3.92
C GLY A 238 2.97 -9.28 -5.39
N LEU A 239 1.79 -8.86 -5.84
CA LEU A 239 1.35 -9.04 -7.22
C LEU A 239 1.54 -7.74 -8.04
N THR A 240 2.82 -7.42 -8.28
CA THR A 240 3.28 -6.27 -9.08
C THR A 240 4.35 -6.69 -10.08
N PHE A 241 4.77 -5.77 -10.97
CA PHE A 241 5.81 -5.97 -11.98
C PHE A 241 5.58 -7.18 -12.89
N GLY A 242 4.35 -7.33 -13.33
CA GLY A 242 3.90 -8.34 -14.25
C GLY A 242 2.43 -8.61 -14.08
N ARG A 243 1.75 -9.01 -15.15
CA ARG A 243 0.31 -9.25 -15.08
C ARG A 243 0.01 -10.44 -14.17
N ALA A 244 -0.50 -10.17 -12.98
CA ALA A 244 -0.96 -11.22 -12.10
C ALA A 244 -2.23 -11.86 -12.65
N THR A 245 -2.13 -13.11 -13.01
CA THR A 245 -3.26 -14.00 -13.34
C THR A 245 -3.13 -15.26 -12.53
N ARG A 246 -4.17 -16.11 -12.47
CA ARG A 246 -4.05 -17.44 -11.87
C ARG A 246 -2.98 -18.30 -12.53
N SER A 247 -2.73 -18.08 -13.83
CA SER A 247 -1.80 -18.88 -14.63
C SER A 247 -0.34 -18.42 -14.51
N ASN A 248 -0.09 -17.15 -14.15
CA ASN A 248 1.26 -16.60 -14.03
C ASN A 248 1.65 -16.20 -12.60
N ALA A 249 0.77 -16.38 -11.61
CA ALA A 249 1.06 -16.09 -10.20
C ALA A 249 2.25 -16.90 -9.65
N ASN A 250 2.60 -17.99 -10.32
CA ASN A 250 3.68 -18.91 -9.95
C ASN A 250 4.71 -19.05 -11.07
N GLU A 251 4.86 -18.06 -11.94
CA GLU A 251 5.96 -18.13 -12.91
C GLU A 251 7.32 -18.18 -12.20
N PRO A 252 8.28 -18.92 -12.75
CA PRO A 252 9.55 -19.23 -12.06
C PRO A 252 10.37 -18.03 -11.60
N SER A 253 10.06 -16.83 -12.05
CA SER A 253 10.76 -15.61 -11.65
C SER A 253 9.95 -14.71 -10.71
N GLY A 254 8.68 -15.02 -10.48
CA GLY A 254 7.80 -14.26 -9.63
C GLY A 254 7.50 -12.83 -10.07
N VAL A 255 8.27 -12.28 -10.99
CA VAL A 255 8.03 -11.05 -11.75
C VAL A 255 8.07 -11.40 -13.21
N ASN A 256 7.16 -10.82 -13.99
CA ASN A 256 7.05 -11.14 -15.43
C ASN A 256 7.48 -9.91 -16.24
N PHE A 257 8.75 -9.89 -16.63
CA PHE A 257 9.33 -8.78 -17.40
C PHE A 257 8.52 -8.47 -18.65
N LYS A 258 8.25 -9.48 -19.48
CA LYS A 258 7.54 -9.28 -20.74
C LYS A 258 6.15 -8.69 -20.50
N ALA A 259 5.39 -9.27 -19.59
CA ALA A 259 4.05 -8.80 -19.27
C ALA A 259 4.06 -7.37 -18.72
N TRP A 260 5.08 -7.00 -17.92
CA TRP A 260 5.18 -5.65 -17.38
C TRP A 260 5.69 -4.64 -18.41
N ALA A 261 6.75 -4.97 -19.14
CA ALA A 261 7.38 -4.06 -20.10
C ALA A 261 6.48 -3.76 -21.31
N GLU A 262 5.79 -4.76 -21.84
CA GLU A 262 4.91 -4.64 -23.00
C GLU A 262 3.56 -3.98 -22.70
N MET A 263 3.14 -3.96 -21.42
CA MET A 263 1.89 -3.32 -21.03
C MET A 263 2.05 -1.80 -21.04
N PRO A 264 1.39 -1.06 -21.94
CA PRO A 264 1.46 0.41 -21.92
C PRO A 264 0.85 0.96 -20.63
N VAL A 265 1.33 2.13 -20.18
CA VAL A 265 0.81 2.80 -18.97
C VAL A 265 -0.63 3.32 -19.19
N TRP A 266 -0.93 3.72 -20.42
CA TRP A 266 -2.20 4.34 -20.78
C TRP A 266 -3.08 3.41 -21.60
N LYS A 267 -4.38 3.45 -21.33
CA LYS A 267 -5.38 2.77 -22.13
C LYS A 267 -5.81 3.68 -23.27
N GLY A 268 -5.19 3.50 -24.45
CA GLY A 268 -5.46 4.32 -25.63
C GLY A 268 -4.83 5.72 -25.56
N ASP A 269 -5.16 6.54 -26.56
CA ASP A 269 -4.43 7.80 -26.82
C ASP A 269 -5.20 9.05 -26.45
N GLU A 270 -6.52 8.99 -26.31
CA GLU A 270 -7.37 10.16 -26.18
C GLU A 270 -7.53 10.66 -24.74
N LYS A 271 -7.61 9.75 -23.76
CA LYS A 271 -7.89 10.07 -22.36
C LYS A 271 -6.75 9.57 -21.46
N CYS A 272 -6.55 10.24 -20.34
CA CYS A 272 -5.62 9.80 -19.31
C CYS A 272 -6.28 8.73 -18.42
N VAL A 273 -6.56 7.59 -19.02
CA VAL A 273 -7.03 6.40 -18.32
C VAL A 273 -5.85 5.45 -18.14
N GLY A 274 -5.52 5.11 -16.90
CA GLY A 274 -4.45 4.17 -16.60
C GLY A 274 -4.78 2.76 -17.07
N ASN A 275 -3.84 2.09 -17.73
CA ASN A 275 -4.03 0.75 -18.24
C ASN A 275 -3.78 -0.31 -17.17
N LEU A 276 -4.74 -0.45 -16.27
CA LEU A 276 -4.77 -1.52 -15.27
C LEU A 276 -6.08 -2.30 -15.42
N PRO A 277 -6.10 -3.35 -16.26
CA PRO A 277 -7.30 -4.15 -16.46
C PRO A 277 -7.78 -4.76 -15.15
N LYS A 278 -9.11 -4.92 -15.04
CA LYS A 278 -9.72 -5.55 -13.87
C LYS A 278 -9.13 -6.95 -13.66
N SER A 279 -8.57 -7.17 -12.49
CA SER A 279 -8.11 -8.48 -12.04
C SER A 279 -9.18 -9.21 -11.23
N PHE A 280 -8.92 -10.46 -10.87
CA PHE A 280 -9.86 -11.26 -10.08
C PHE A 280 -10.14 -10.64 -8.69
N SER A 281 -9.13 -10.10 -8.03
CA SER A 281 -9.21 -9.57 -6.67
C SER A 281 -9.07 -8.04 -6.59
N GLY A 282 -8.56 -7.40 -7.64
CA GLY A 282 -8.30 -5.96 -7.64
C GLY A 282 -9.55 -5.10 -7.70
N THR A 283 -9.54 -4.00 -6.97
CA THR A 283 -10.62 -3.00 -6.96
C THR A 283 -10.24 -1.70 -7.65
N LEU A 284 -8.96 -1.47 -7.93
CA LEU A 284 -8.49 -0.42 -8.83
C LEU A 284 -8.48 -0.98 -10.26
N SER A 285 -9.26 -0.38 -11.13
CA SER A 285 -9.34 -0.77 -12.54
C SER A 285 -9.47 0.48 -13.39
N GLU A 286 -8.59 0.63 -14.36
CA GLU A 286 -8.62 1.69 -15.37
C GLU A 286 -8.91 3.09 -14.77
N PRO A 287 -8.11 3.56 -13.80
CA PRO A 287 -8.38 4.83 -13.15
C PRO A 287 -8.20 6.01 -14.10
N GLU A 288 -9.10 6.99 -14.00
CA GLU A 288 -8.91 8.31 -14.62
C GLU A 288 -7.87 9.10 -13.81
N ILE A 289 -6.94 9.71 -14.50
CA ILE A 289 -5.81 10.45 -13.92
C ILE A 289 -5.87 11.91 -14.37
N SER A 290 -5.85 12.83 -13.42
CA SER A 290 -5.77 14.25 -13.72
C SER A 290 -4.36 14.64 -14.21
N GLU A 291 -4.26 15.75 -14.96
CA GLU A 291 -2.97 16.30 -15.40
C GLU A 291 -2.07 16.63 -14.19
N ALA A 292 -2.65 17.14 -13.10
CA ALA A 292 -1.90 17.42 -11.88
C ALA A 292 -1.29 16.14 -11.28
N GLY A 293 -2.04 15.02 -11.24
CA GLY A 293 -1.55 13.74 -10.73
C GLY A 293 -0.50 13.12 -11.65
N ARG A 294 -0.71 13.17 -12.97
CA ARG A 294 0.25 12.74 -13.96
C ARG A 294 1.57 13.49 -13.83
N LYS A 295 1.49 14.84 -13.80
CA LYS A 295 2.68 15.69 -13.68
C LYS A 295 3.41 15.43 -12.36
N PHE A 296 2.68 15.33 -11.26
CA PHE A 296 3.26 15.07 -9.95
C PHE A 296 4.07 13.77 -9.94
N LEU A 297 3.49 12.66 -10.45
CA LEU A 297 4.22 11.40 -10.54
C LEU A 297 5.41 11.48 -11.51
N ALA A 298 5.24 12.16 -12.67
CA ALA A 298 6.33 12.35 -13.62
C ALA A 298 7.52 13.05 -12.96
N ASP A 299 7.28 14.14 -12.23
CA ASP A 299 8.31 14.92 -11.55
C ASP A 299 9.04 14.09 -10.46
N LEU A 300 8.34 13.17 -9.77
CA LEU A 300 8.97 12.25 -8.82
C LEU A 300 9.82 11.19 -9.53
N LEU A 301 9.30 10.54 -10.57
CA LEU A 301 10.00 9.47 -11.29
C LEU A 301 11.26 9.97 -12.02
N MET A 302 11.24 11.22 -12.48
CA MET A 302 12.38 11.84 -13.17
C MET A 302 13.56 12.12 -12.23
N GLN A 303 13.37 12.12 -10.91
CA GLN A 303 14.45 12.30 -9.94
C GLN A 303 15.26 11.02 -9.70
N LEU A 304 14.75 9.86 -10.12
CA LEU A 304 15.47 8.60 -9.98
C LEU A 304 16.61 8.49 -10.99
N SER A 305 17.83 8.35 -10.51
CA SER A 305 19.02 8.13 -11.34
C SER A 305 19.08 6.71 -11.89
N ASP A 306 19.82 6.52 -12.98
CA ASP A 306 20.06 5.18 -13.57
C ASP A 306 20.71 4.22 -12.58
N ARG A 307 21.58 4.73 -11.70
CA ARG A 307 22.17 3.94 -10.60
C ARG A 307 21.08 3.45 -9.64
N GLN A 308 20.21 4.34 -9.17
CA GLN A 308 19.13 3.96 -8.27
C GLN A 308 18.17 2.95 -8.89
N LEU A 309 17.86 3.09 -10.19
CA LEU A 309 17.06 2.11 -10.92
C LEU A 309 17.77 0.74 -11.00
N THR A 310 19.07 0.72 -11.28
CA THR A 310 19.87 -0.52 -11.26
C THR A 310 19.83 -1.15 -9.87
N ASP A 311 20.09 -0.36 -8.82
CA ASP A 311 20.06 -0.80 -7.43
C ASP A 311 18.68 -1.36 -7.02
N LEU A 312 17.58 -0.74 -7.50
CA LEU A 312 16.23 -1.22 -7.30
C LEU A 312 16.04 -2.64 -7.86
N PHE A 313 16.38 -2.87 -9.13
CA PHE A 313 16.19 -4.17 -9.78
C PHE A 313 17.17 -5.23 -9.27
N GLU A 314 18.36 -4.84 -8.82
CA GLU A 314 19.27 -5.74 -8.10
C GLU A 314 18.70 -6.14 -6.73
N ALA A 315 18.13 -5.18 -5.97
CA ALA A 315 17.46 -5.46 -4.70
C ALA A 315 16.27 -6.40 -4.88
N GLY A 316 15.47 -6.21 -5.92
CA GLY A 316 14.39 -7.11 -6.32
C GLY A 316 14.87 -8.44 -6.87
N ARG A 317 16.19 -8.65 -7.03
CA ARG A 317 16.79 -9.92 -7.49
C ARG A 317 16.18 -10.45 -8.79
N VAL A 318 15.88 -9.56 -9.73
CA VAL A 318 15.20 -9.90 -10.99
C VAL A 318 16.00 -10.90 -11.87
N ARG A 319 17.30 -11.06 -11.60
CA ARG A 319 18.18 -12.06 -12.25
C ARG A 319 18.28 -13.38 -11.50
N LEU A 320 17.85 -13.40 -10.23
CA LEU A 320 17.92 -14.61 -9.42
C LEU A 320 16.77 -15.53 -9.80
N ARG A 321 17.07 -16.54 -10.59
CA ARG A 321 16.11 -17.56 -11.00
C ARG A 321 16.58 -18.90 -10.51
N LEU A 322 15.67 -19.72 -10.01
CA LEU A 322 15.96 -21.12 -9.81
C LEU A 322 16.20 -21.73 -11.17
N ARG A 323 17.40 -22.21 -11.39
CA ARG A 323 17.71 -22.98 -12.59
C ARG A 323 16.95 -24.29 -12.51
N SER A 324 15.91 -24.45 -13.28
CA SER A 324 15.43 -25.79 -13.59
C SER A 324 16.54 -26.49 -14.37
N PRO A 325 16.93 -27.74 -14.01
CA PRO A 325 17.92 -28.46 -14.76
C PRO A 325 17.51 -28.53 -16.24
N GLY A 326 18.38 -28.04 -17.13
CA GLY A 326 18.15 -28.07 -18.59
C GLY A 326 17.61 -26.76 -19.20
N VAL A 327 17.32 -25.72 -18.44
CA VAL A 327 16.95 -24.41 -19.01
C VAL A 327 18.22 -23.59 -19.28
N VAL A 328 18.48 -23.33 -20.55
CA VAL A 328 19.58 -22.46 -21.01
C VAL A 328 19.23 -21.00 -20.70
N ASP A 329 20.14 -20.27 -20.07
CA ASP A 329 20.00 -18.89 -19.52
C ASP A 329 19.85 -17.78 -20.60
N SER A 330 19.52 -18.12 -21.84
CA SER A 330 19.65 -17.22 -23.00
C SER A 330 18.43 -16.35 -23.32
N GLY A 331 17.48 -16.20 -22.40
CA GLY A 331 16.23 -15.48 -22.70
C GLY A 331 15.70 -14.57 -21.59
N PHE A 332 16.47 -14.36 -20.53
CA PHE A 332 15.96 -13.62 -19.36
C PHE A 332 16.44 -12.17 -19.33
N ALA A 333 15.50 -11.26 -19.04
CA ALA A 333 15.79 -9.84 -18.87
C ALA A 333 16.86 -9.61 -17.79
N THR A 334 17.85 -8.80 -18.14
CA THR A 334 18.88 -8.32 -17.21
C THR A 334 18.36 -7.14 -16.39
N SER A 335 19.10 -6.72 -15.35
CA SER A 335 18.75 -5.49 -14.64
C SER A 335 18.76 -4.27 -15.58
N ALA A 336 19.62 -4.25 -16.59
CA ALA A 336 19.65 -3.19 -17.61
C ALA A 336 18.35 -3.18 -18.45
N ASP A 337 17.88 -4.36 -18.89
CA ASP A 337 16.61 -4.43 -19.64
C ASP A 337 15.43 -3.91 -18.79
N TRP A 338 15.41 -4.21 -17.50
CA TRP A 338 14.41 -3.69 -16.58
C TRP A 338 14.52 -2.15 -16.40
N VAL A 339 15.74 -1.60 -16.33
CA VAL A 339 15.97 -0.16 -16.27
C VAL A 339 15.48 0.52 -17.53
N ASP A 340 15.78 -0.03 -18.70
CA ASP A 340 15.34 0.53 -19.98
C ASP A 340 13.82 0.49 -20.11
N ALA A 341 13.18 -0.61 -19.74
CA ALA A 341 11.72 -0.73 -19.70
C ALA A 341 11.09 0.26 -18.70
N PHE A 342 11.71 0.45 -17.53
CA PHE A 342 11.26 1.45 -16.54
C PHE A 342 11.27 2.84 -17.13
N LYS A 343 12.37 3.23 -17.78
CA LYS A 343 12.52 4.53 -18.42
C LYS A 343 11.51 4.72 -19.55
N ALA A 344 11.33 3.72 -20.40
CA ALA A 344 10.33 3.75 -21.47
C ALA A 344 8.90 3.95 -20.94
N LYS A 345 8.53 3.27 -19.86
CA LYS A 345 7.21 3.45 -19.20
C LYS A 345 7.10 4.80 -18.49
N ARG A 346 8.15 5.26 -17.82
CA ARG A 346 8.22 6.61 -17.24
C ARG A 346 7.99 7.67 -18.33
N ASP A 347 8.64 7.54 -19.47
CA ASP A 347 8.55 8.49 -20.58
C ASP A 347 7.14 8.55 -21.16
N GLN A 348 6.36 7.46 -21.16
CA GLN A 348 4.93 7.49 -21.46
C GLN A 348 4.15 8.41 -20.50
N ILE A 349 4.53 8.45 -19.21
CA ILE A 349 3.90 9.35 -18.23
C ILE A 349 4.34 10.79 -18.48
N VAL A 350 5.63 11.02 -18.73
CA VAL A 350 6.21 12.36 -18.94
C VAL A 350 5.63 13.03 -20.18
N GLN A 351 5.51 12.28 -21.28
CA GLN A 351 5.09 12.81 -22.58
C GLN A 351 3.58 12.99 -22.71
N ARG A 352 2.78 12.26 -21.91
CA ARG A 352 1.32 12.37 -21.96
C ARG A 352 0.85 13.76 -21.54
N ARG A 353 -0.24 14.21 -22.15
CA ARG A 353 -1.01 15.38 -21.73
C ARG A 353 -2.43 14.93 -21.39
N CYS A 354 -2.90 15.29 -20.20
CA CYS A 354 -4.25 14.99 -19.74
C CYS A 354 -5.08 16.28 -19.87
N ALA A 355 -6.20 16.20 -20.56
CA ALA A 355 -7.11 17.32 -20.72
C ALA A 355 -7.84 17.66 -19.42
#